data_1eeb807db0fb7c0e3dcfa7d706465af8
#
_entry.id   1eeb807db0fb7c0e3dcfa7d706465af8
#
_cell.length_a   1.000
_cell.length_b   1.000
_cell.length_c   1.000
_cell.angle_alpha   90.00
_cell.angle_beta   90.00
_cell.angle_gamma   90.00
#
_symmetry.space_group_name_H-M   'P 1'
#
loop_
_entity.id
_entity.type
_entity.pdbx_description
1 polymer ?
#
loop_
_entity_poly.entity_id
_entity_poly.type
_entity_poly.pdbx_seq_one_letter_code
_entity_poly.pdbx_strand_id
1 'polypeptide(L)'
;MKILTFNIRYPEPADGDNIWENRRDAVVKTIRQSGAAVVGLQEPVIEQLRYFDTTLPAYRRFGVSRYGNDDEKFTAILYRPDTLDLLDHGAFWFSQTPDVPASSSWLIHKPYAVNWGQFAHLATGRKFHVYNTHFPYKPEQAEARLQAARLIHERAAGERVFVTGDFNNPAPGPVYDYLTQHFKDSWKGDSPGTFHGFTGVPTGRRIDWILYRGQVAVESCQAITEPINGRYPSDHFPVLGSFRFA
;
A
#
# COMPACT_ATOMS: atom_id res chain seq x y z
N MET A 1 -17.23 2.46 1.02
CA MET A 1 -15.92 2.73 1.67
C MET A 1 -14.83 2.83 0.61
N LYS A 2 -13.90 3.77 0.76
CA LYS A 2 -12.78 3.90 -0.19
C LYS A 2 -11.46 3.48 0.46
N ILE A 3 -10.59 2.82 -0.31
CA ILE A 3 -9.23 2.42 0.08
C ILE A 3 -8.27 2.94 -0.98
N LEU A 4 -7.17 3.54 -0.54
CA LEU A 4 -6.08 4.04 -1.37
C LEU A 4 -4.81 3.21 -1.10
N THR A 5 -4.10 2.76 -2.13
CA THR A 5 -2.70 2.35 -2.03
C THR A 5 -1.83 3.39 -2.72
N PHE A 6 -0.73 3.77 -2.07
CA PHE A 6 0.09 4.85 -2.56
C PHE A 6 1.56 4.70 -2.13
N ASN A 7 2.41 4.31 -3.07
CA ASN A 7 3.85 4.49 -2.92
C ASN A 7 4.14 5.98 -3.05
N ILE A 8 4.54 6.62 -1.93
CA ILE A 8 4.73 8.08 -1.89
C ILE A 8 6.17 8.50 -2.20
N ARG A 9 7.04 7.57 -2.54
CA ARG A 9 8.47 7.80 -2.73
C ARG A 9 9.12 8.42 -1.47
N TYR A 10 10.15 7.79 -0.94
CA TYR A 10 10.95 8.34 0.16
C TYR A 10 11.69 9.62 -0.28
N PRO A 11 12.21 10.42 0.67
CA PRO A 11 13.06 11.56 0.35
C PRO A 11 14.38 11.09 -0.29
N GLU A 12 14.51 11.32 -1.61
CA GLU A 12 15.69 10.96 -2.38
C GLU A 12 16.27 12.22 -3.01
N PRO A 13 17.46 12.69 -2.59
CA PRO A 13 18.05 13.91 -3.14
C PRO A 13 18.32 13.84 -4.65
N ALA A 14 18.50 12.63 -5.19
CA ALA A 14 18.71 12.44 -6.63
C ALA A 14 17.44 12.64 -7.47
N ASP A 15 16.26 12.79 -6.85
CA ASP A 15 15.01 13.06 -7.56
C ASP A 15 14.93 14.52 -8.10
N GLY A 16 15.95 15.37 -7.87
CA GLY A 16 16.05 16.72 -8.42
C GLY A 16 14.87 17.61 -8.02
N ASP A 17 14.13 18.14 -8.98
CA ASP A 17 12.95 18.97 -8.73
C ASP A 17 11.80 18.21 -8.04
N ASN A 18 11.85 16.89 -7.99
CA ASN A 18 10.82 16.04 -7.38
C ASN A 18 11.19 15.59 -5.95
N ILE A 19 12.14 16.28 -5.29
CA ILE A 19 12.44 16.05 -3.87
C ILE A 19 11.18 16.22 -3.01
N TRP A 20 11.20 15.61 -1.82
CA TRP A 20 10.04 15.58 -0.93
C TRP A 20 9.46 16.96 -0.63
N GLU A 21 10.29 17.94 -0.35
CA GLU A 21 9.92 19.31 0.00
C GLU A 21 9.04 19.96 -1.06
N ASN A 22 9.29 19.64 -2.32
CA ASN A 22 8.56 20.21 -3.46
C ASN A 22 7.24 19.52 -3.77
N ARG A 23 7.04 18.25 -3.33
CA ARG A 23 5.84 17.44 -3.65
C ARG A 23 4.99 17.06 -2.44
N ARG A 24 5.45 17.32 -1.23
CA ARG A 24 4.75 16.92 0.01
C ARG A 24 3.31 17.41 0.09
N ASP A 25 3.05 18.65 -0.36
CA ASP A 25 1.71 19.24 -0.37
C ASP A 25 0.80 18.56 -1.42
N ALA A 26 1.37 18.13 -2.55
CA ALA A 26 0.66 17.37 -3.56
C ALA A 26 0.28 15.99 -3.02
N VAL A 27 1.17 15.31 -2.27
CA VAL A 27 0.86 14.03 -1.59
C VAL A 27 -0.30 14.20 -0.61
N VAL A 28 -0.23 15.21 0.27
CA VAL A 28 -1.29 15.52 1.24
C VAL A 28 -2.62 15.81 0.54
N LYS A 29 -2.58 16.62 -0.52
CA LYS A 29 -3.79 16.97 -1.30
C LYS A 29 -4.39 15.74 -1.98
N THR A 30 -3.57 14.85 -2.54
CA THR A 30 -4.02 13.59 -3.15
C THR A 30 -4.72 12.71 -2.11
N ILE A 31 -4.12 12.49 -0.94
CA ILE A 31 -4.72 11.70 0.13
C ILE A 31 -6.05 12.32 0.57
N ARG A 32 -6.08 13.63 0.80
CA ARG A 32 -7.28 14.33 1.24
C ARG A 32 -8.40 14.27 0.22
N GLN A 33 -8.10 14.51 -1.06
CA GLN A 33 -9.09 14.48 -2.16
C GLN A 33 -9.60 13.09 -2.49
N SER A 34 -8.81 12.03 -2.24
CA SER A 34 -9.26 10.65 -2.43
C SER A 34 -10.48 10.33 -1.58
N GLY A 35 -10.59 10.94 -0.39
CA GLY A 35 -11.63 10.64 0.59
C GLY A 35 -11.54 9.19 1.09
N ALA A 36 -10.36 8.56 1.00
CA ALA A 36 -10.17 7.18 1.43
C ALA A 36 -10.33 7.04 2.93
N ALA A 37 -11.05 6.00 3.37
CA ALA A 37 -11.16 5.66 4.78
C ALA A 37 -9.89 4.93 5.28
N VAL A 38 -9.19 4.23 4.39
CA VAL A 38 -7.90 3.59 4.64
C VAL A 38 -6.92 3.98 3.54
N VAL A 39 -5.69 4.31 3.92
CA VAL A 39 -4.58 4.58 3.00
C VAL A 39 -3.40 3.68 3.36
N GLY A 40 -3.06 2.76 2.48
CA GLY A 40 -1.82 1.99 2.56
C GLY A 40 -0.70 2.76 1.89
N LEU A 41 0.28 3.19 2.67
CA LEU A 41 1.45 3.91 2.18
C LEU A 41 2.65 2.97 2.01
N GLN A 42 3.41 3.16 0.95
CA GLN A 42 4.70 2.50 0.75
C GLN A 42 5.79 3.57 0.66
N GLU A 43 6.94 3.23 1.18
CA GLU A 43 8.16 4.05 1.23
C GLU A 43 8.20 5.26 2.18
N PRO A 44 7.15 5.65 2.93
CA PRO A 44 7.36 6.77 3.81
C PRO A 44 8.48 6.49 4.82
N VAL A 45 9.24 7.53 5.17
CA VAL A 45 10.13 7.55 6.32
C VAL A 45 9.47 8.32 7.46
N ILE A 46 10.05 8.25 8.65
CA ILE A 46 9.42 8.82 9.86
C ILE A 46 9.13 10.34 9.73
N GLU A 47 10.00 11.10 9.05
CA GLU A 47 9.81 12.54 8.84
C GLU A 47 8.56 12.83 7.98
N GLN A 48 8.32 12.02 6.94
CA GLN A 48 7.12 12.13 6.10
C GLN A 48 5.86 11.77 6.91
N LEU A 49 5.94 10.74 7.75
CA LEU A 49 4.82 10.35 8.61
C LEU A 49 4.50 11.43 9.66
N ARG A 50 5.52 12.05 10.27
CA ARG A 50 5.33 13.19 11.19
C ARG A 50 4.73 14.42 10.48
N TYR A 51 5.08 14.64 9.21
CA TYR A 51 4.43 15.68 8.41
C TYR A 51 2.94 15.40 8.21
N PHE A 52 2.55 14.13 7.99
CA PHE A 52 1.13 13.76 7.90
C PHE A 52 0.39 13.91 9.24
N ASP A 53 1.03 13.67 10.38
CA ASP A 53 0.40 13.88 11.71
C ASP A 53 -0.12 15.32 11.86
N THR A 54 0.58 16.30 11.30
CA THR A 54 0.19 17.73 11.35
C THR A 54 -0.74 18.15 10.21
N THR A 55 -0.56 17.59 9.00
CA THR A 55 -1.25 18.06 7.80
C THR A 55 -2.49 17.24 7.43
N LEU A 56 -2.65 16.04 8.00
CA LEU A 56 -3.82 15.16 7.81
C LEU A 56 -4.54 14.87 9.15
N PRO A 57 -5.03 15.87 9.88
CA PRO A 57 -5.58 15.67 11.24
C PRO A 57 -6.84 14.78 11.29
N ALA A 58 -7.49 14.55 10.13
CA ALA A 58 -8.61 13.62 10.01
C ALA A 58 -8.18 12.14 10.00
N TYR A 59 -6.88 11.87 9.94
CA TYR A 59 -6.34 10.51 9.93
C TYR A 59 -5.55 10.21 11.19
N ARG A 60 -5.59 8.94 11.58
CA ARG A 60 -4.63 8.34 12.50
C ARG A 60 -3.78 7.35 11.72
N ARG A 61 -2.60 7.02 12.23
CA ARG A 61 -1.70 6.06 11.59
C ARG A 61 -1.16 5.03 12.56
N PHE A 62 -0.75 3.91 11.99
CA PHE A 62 0.05 2.89 12.67
C PHE A 62 0.94 2.19 11.64
N GLY A 63 1.81 1.35 12.12
CA GLY A 63 2.74 0.55 11.34
C GLY A 63 4.18 0.76 11.78
N VAL A 64 5.01 -0.21 11.43
CA VAL A 64 6.44 -0.23 11.72
C VAL A 64 7.24 -0.12 10.43
N SER A 65 8.48 0.33 10.53
CA SER A 65 9.42 0.32 9.43
C SER A 65 9.90 -1.09 9.11
N ARG A 66 10.75 -1.21 8.11
CA ARG A 66 11.43 -2.46 7.75
C ARG A 66 12.19 -3.09 8.92
N TYR A 67 12.76 -2.27 9.80
CA TYR A 67 13.53 -2.74 10.97
C TYR A 67 12.71 -2.83 12.26
N GLY A 68 11.41 -2.52 12.21
CA GLY A 68 10.55 -2.57 13.40
C GLY A 68 10.72 -1.38 14.36
N ASN A 69 11.46 -0.38 13.95
CA ASN A 69 11.73 0.87 14.68
C ASN A 69 11.35 2.09 13.80
N ASP A 70 11.88 3.28 14.08
CA ASP A 70 11.66 4.49 13.29
C ASP A 70 12.64 4.67 12.11
N ASP A 71 13.59 3.76 11.94
CA ASP A 71 14.58 3.81 10.87
C ASP A 71 14.04 3.22 9.56
N GLU A 72 14.49 3.74 8.42
CA GLU A 72 14.15 3.27 7.07
C GLU A 72 12.67 3.45 6.70
N LYS A 73 12.25 2.77 5.63
CA LYS A 73 10.94 2.89 4.98
C LYS A 73 9.87 2.09 5.71
N PHE A 74 8.70 2.68 5.80
CA PHE A 74 7.50 2.03 6.35
C PHE A 74 6.60 1.49 5.24
N THR A 75 5.70 0.62 5.64
CA THR A 75 4.44 0.29 4.94
C THR A 75 3.26 0.70 5.82
N ALA A 76 3.23 1.99 6.19
CA ALA A 76 2.27 2.53 7.14
C ALA A 76 0.82 2.48 6.63
N ILE A 77 -0.13 2.39 7.56
CA ILE A 77 -1.55 2.49 7.27
C ILE A 77 -2.10 3.74 7.96
N LEU A 78 -2.73 4.63 7.15
CA LEU A 78 -3.54 5.71 7.68
C LEU A 78 -5.01 5.30 7.62
N TYR A 79 -5.79 5.71 8.62
CA TYR A 79 -7.23 5.46 8.64
C TYR A 79 -8.02 6.63 9.24
N ARG A 80 -9.28 6.73 8.87
CA ARG A 80 -10.20 7.75 9.37
C ARG A 80 -10.96 7.22 10.59
N PRO A 81 -10.71 7.75 11.81
CA PRO A 81 -11.36 7.30 13.04
C PRO A 81 -12.84 7.71 13.13
N ASP A 82 -13.30 8.67 12.32
CA ASP A 82 -14.71 9.02 12.17
C ASP A 82 -15.51 8.01 11.32
N THR A 83 -14.84 7.11 10.64
CA THR A 83 -15.42 6.10 9.75
C THR A 83 -15.15 4.68 10.24
N LEU A 84 -14.00 4.47 10.87
CA LEU A 84 -13.46 3.16 11.24
C LEU A 84 -13.01 3.12 12.69
N ASP A 85 -13.33 2.02 13.36
CA ASP A 85 -12.73 1.66 14.64
C ASP A 85 -11.60 0.63 14.39
N LEU A 86 -10.40 0.92 14.88
CA LEU A 86 -9.24 0.00 14.81
C LEU A 86 -9.33 -0.97 15.99
N LEU A 87 -9.62 -2.23 15.69
CA LEU A 87 -9.83 -3.28 16.70
C LEU A 87 -8.52 -3.98 17.09
N ASP A 88 -7.64 -4.18 16.10
CA ASP A 88 -6.34 -4.85 16.29
C ASP A 88 -5.39 -4.47 15.17
N HIS A 89 -4.09 -4.54 15.41
CA HIS A 89 -3.07 -4.29 14.39
C HIS A 89 -1.75 -4.97 14.72
N GLY A 90 -0.91 -5.14 13.71
CA GLY A 90 0.40 -5.74 13.89
C GLY A 90 1.25 -5.67 12.62
N ALA A 91 2.37 -6.37 12.67
CA ALA A 91 3.27 -6.50 11.54
C ALA A 91 3.89 -7.90 11.49
N PHE A 92 4.34 -8.30 10.30
CA PHE A 92 5.20 -9.46 10.08
C PHE A 92 6.18 -9.18 8.93
N TRP A 93 7.24 -9.96 8.85
CA TRP A 93 8.32 -9.75 7.88
C TRP A 93 8.38 -10.87 6.85
N PHE A 94 8.84 -10.55 5.64
CA PHE A 94 9.08 -11.53 4.58
C PHE A 94 10.31 -12.37 4.91
N SER A 95 10.09 -13.41 5.69
CA SER A 95 11.12 -14.35 6.14
C SER A 95 10.53 -15.70 6.55
N GLN A 96 11.39 -16.67 6.83
CA GLN A 96 11.01 -17.94 7.43
C GLN A 96 10.66 -17.82 8.93
N THR A 97 10.99 -16.69 9.55
CA THR A 97 10.64 -16.33 10.93
C THR A 97 9.87 -15.01 10.95
N PRO A 98 8.66 -14.97 10.37
CA PRO A 98 7.96 -13.72 10.06
C PRO A 98 7.58 -12.87 11.28
N ASP A 99 7.50 -13.47 12.47
CA ASP A 99 7.16 -12.77 13.71
C ASP A 99 8.39 -12.15 14.41
N VAL A 100 9.60 -12.38 13.87
CA VAL A 100 10.84 -11.79 14.37
C VAL A 100 11.06 -10.45 13.65
N PRO A 101 11.05 -9.32 14.36
CA PRO A 101 11.30 -8.01 13.74
C PRO A 101 12.61 -7.96 12.97
N ALA A 102 12.58 -7.28 11.82
CA ALA A 102 13.73 -7.14 10.91
C ALA A 102 14.27 -8.45 10.33
N SER A 103 13.56 -9.56 10.48
CA SER A 103 13.96 -10.82 9.85
C SER A 103 13.88 -10.75 8.33
N SER A 104 14.76 -11.49 7.66
CA SER A 104 14.84 -11.54 6.19
C SER A 104 15.27 -12.92 5.74
N SER A 105 14.73 -13.41 4.63
CA SER A 105 15.05 -14.71 4.03
C SER A 105 15.01 -14.61 2.50
N TRP A 106 15.28 -15.74 1.81
CA TRP A 106 15.14 -15.88 0.35
C TRP A 106 15.95 -14.86 -0.45
N LEU A 107 17.19 -14.55 -0.02
CA LEU A 107 18.10 -13.58 -0.65
C LEU A 107 17.57 -12.14 -0.68
N ILE A 108 16.66 -11.80 0.23
CA ILE A 108 16.23 -10.41 0.43
C ILE A 108 17.33 -9.69 1.23
N HIS A 109 17.91 -8.65 0.63
CA HIS A 109 19.06 -7.94 1.23
C HIS A 109 18.67 -6.98 2.37
N LYS A 110 17.44 -6.51 2.40
CA LYS A 110 16.87 -5.65 3.45
C LYS A 110 15.51 -6.22 3.89
N PRO A 111 15.16 -6.14 5.16
CA PRO A 111 13.84 -6.59 5.62
C PRO A 111 12.70 -5.85 4.90
N TYR A 112 11.58 -6.54 4.74
CA TYR A 112 10.32 -5.96 4.25
C TYR A 112 9.21 -6.38 5.20
N ALA A 113 8.49 -5.40 5.73
CA ALA A 113 7.38 -5.63 6.64
C ALA A 113 6.04 -5.53 5.91
N VAL A 114 5.09 -6.36 6.31
CA VAL A 114 3.66 -6.17 6.08
C VAL A 114 3.08 -5.60 7.35
N ASN A 115 2.44 -4.44 7.27
CA ASN A 115 1.64 -3.91 8.36
C ASN A 115 0.18 -4.25 8.11
N TRP A 116 -0.55 -4.65 9.14
CA TRP A 116 -1.96 -5.01 9.03
C TRP A 116 -2.81 -4.42 10.14
N GLY A 117 -4.08 -4.18 9.84
CA GLY A 117 -5.07 -3.76 10.83
C GLY A 117 -6.40 -4.45 10.62
N GLN A 118 -7.08 -4.76 11.74
CA GLN A 118 -8.47 -5.18 11.78
C GLN A 118 -9.34 -3.98 12.14
N PHE A 119 -10.35 -3.74 11.33
CA PHE A 119 -11.25 -2.60 11.49
C PHE A 119 -12.70 -3.03 11.60
N ALA A 120 -13.50 -2.23 12.31
CA ALA A 120 -14.95 -2.21 12.20
C ALA A 120 -15.39 -0.94 11.46
N HIS A 121 -16.23 -1.07 10.43
CA HIS A 121 -16.83 0.06 9.76
C HIS A 121 -18.01 0.59 10.60
N LEU A 122 -17.90 1.80 11.14
CA LEU A 122 -18.81 2.33 12.15
C LEU A 122 -20.28 2.35 11.71
N ALA A 123 -20.55 2.72 10.46
CA ALA A 123 -21.93 2.79 9.96
C ALA A 123 -22.60 1.43 9.73
N THR A 124 -21.84 0.33 9.60
CA THR A 124 -22.40 -1.00 9.27
C THR A 124 -22.06 -2.09 10.26
N GLY A 125 -21.12 -1.84 11.18
CA GLY A 125 -20.57 -2.84 12.11
C GLY A 125 -19.74 -3.94 11.42
N ARG A 126 -19.56 -3.89 10.09
CA ARG A 126 -18.84 -4.93 9.35
C ARG A 126 -17.35 -4.87 9.67
N LYS A 127 -16.79 -6.03 10.03
CA LYS A 127 -15.34 -6.18 10.29
C LYS A 127 -14.61 -6.58 9.02
N PHE A 128 -13.40 -6.07 8.86
CA PHE A 128 -12.50 -6.39 7.76
C PHE A 128 -11.03 -6.21 8.15
N HIS A 129 -10.14 -6.82 7.40
CA HIS A 129 -8.70 -6.65 7.57
C HIS A 129 -8.09 -5.92 6.36
N VAL A 130 -7.06 -5.13 6.62
CA VAL A 130 -6.21 -4.53 5.60
C VAL A 130 -4.77 -4.93 5.87
N TYR A 131 -4.10 -5.45 4.86
CA TYR A 131 -2.68 -5.76 4.84
C TYR A 131 -2.02 -4.83 3.85
N ASN A 132 -1.05 -4.03 4.29
CA ASN A 132 -0.31 -3.12 3.44
C ASN A 132 1.14 -3.57 3.32
N THR A 133 1.65 -3.65 2.08
CA THR A 133 2.94 -4.24 1.79
C THR A 133 3.74 -3.44 0.77
N HIS A 134 5.04 -3.72 0.71
CA HIS A 134 5.93 -3.32 -0.37
C HIS A 134 6.89 -4.48 -0.65
N PHE A 135 6.87 -5.03 -1.87
CA PHE A 135 7.65 -6.19 -2.23
C PHE A 135 9.09 -5.85 -2.62
N PRO A 136 10.03 -6.80 -2.52
CA PRO A 136 11.39 -6.64 -3.04
C PRO A 136 11.39 -6.32 -4.53
N TYR A 137 12.21 -5.34 -4.94
CA TYR A 137 12.15 -4.80 -6.32
C TYR A 137 13.20 -5.39 -7.26
N LYS A 138 14.29 -5.97 -6.75
CA LYS A 138 15.41 -6.42 -7.58
C LYS A 138 15.02 -7.63 -8.44
N PRO A 139 15.46 -7.72 -9.70
CA PRO A 139 15.14 -8.84 -10.60
C PRO A 139 15.47 -10.22 -10.01
N GLU A 140 16.63 -10.36 -9.38
CA GLU A 140 17.11 -11.60 -8.76
C GLU A 140 16.26 -12.07 -7.57
N GLN A 141 15.36 -11.22 -7.07
CA GLN A 141 14.48 -11.52 -5.94
C GLN A 141 13.10 -12.06 -6.39
N ALA A 142 12.97 -12.58 -7.61
CA ALA A 142 11.70 -13.08 -8.13
C ALA A 142 11.11 -14.20 -7.26
N GLU A 143 11.92 -15.15 -6.82
CA GLU A 143 11.49 -16.23 -5.91
C GLU A 143 11.07 -15.66 -4.55
N ALA A 144 11.80 -14.70 -4.02
CA ALA A 144 11.46 -14.03 -2.76
C ALA A 144 10.08 -13.35 -2.83
N ARG A 145 9.75 -12.72 -3.96
CA ARG A 145 8.40 -12.16 -4.18
C ARG A 145 7.31 -13.22 -4.17
N LEU A 146 7.56 -14.39 -4.75
CA LEU A 146 6.59 -15.48 -4.71
C LEU A 146 6.40 -16.05 -3.30
N GLN A 147 7.48 -16.20 -2.53
CA GLN A 147 7.41 -16.60 -1.12
C GLN A 147 6.69 -15.55 -0.27
N ALA A 148 6.92 -14.26 -0.52
CA ALA A 148 6.20 -13.17 0.14
C ALA A 148 4.68 -13.23 -0.16
N ALA A 149 4.30 -13.55 -1.40
CA ALA A 149 2.90 -13.72 -1.78
C ALA A 149 2.24 -14.91 -1.04
N ARG A 150 2.95 -16.03 -0.92
CA ARG A 150 2.50 -17.19 -0.14
C ARG A 150 2.28 -16.83 1.34
N LEU A 151 3.24 -16.15 1.93
CA LEU A 151 3.17 -15.73 3.32
C LEU A 151 2.00 -14.77 3.59
N ILE A 152 1.73 -13.83 2.68
CA ILE A 152 0.55 -12.95 2.77
C ILE A 152 -0.73 -13.80 2.73
N HIS A 153 -0.85 -14.74 1.79
CA HIS A 153 -2.03 -15.60 1.71
C HIS A 153 -2.23 -16.41 2.99
N GLU A 154 -1.18 -17.03 3.50
CA GLU A 154 -1.23 -17.87 4.72
C GLU A 154 -1.60 -17.05 5.96
N ARG A 155 -1.16 -15.80 6.06
CA ARG A 155 -1.40 -14.94 7.22
C ARG A 155 -2.62 -14.04 7.10
N ALA A 156 -3.18 -13.89 5.91
CA ALA A 156 -4.37 -13.06 5.70
C ALA A 156 -5.61 -13.71 6.35
N ALA A 157 -5.93 -13.28 7.56
CA ALA A 157 -7.06 -13.75 8.34
C ALA A 157 -8.34 -12.95 8.06
N GLY A 158 -9.50 -13.54 8.43
CA GLY A 158 -10.79 -12.89 8.39
C GLY A 158 -11.63 -13.17 7.14
N GLU A 159 -12.93 -12.88 7.25
CA GLU A 159 -13.91 -13.07 6.17
C GLU A 159 -13.77 -12.04 5.05
N ARG A 160 -13.42 -10.81 5.39
CA ARG A 160 -13.24 -9.68 4.47
C ARG A 160 -11.83 -9.17 4.61
N VAL A 161 -11.06 -9.27 3.56
CA VAL A 161 -9.64 -8.94 3.55
C VAL A 161 -9.36 -8.05 2.35
N PHE A 162 -8.55 -7.02 2.58
CA PHE A 162 -7.91 -6.23 1.53
C PHE A 162 -6.39 -6.36 1.65
N VAL A 163 -5.72 -6.51 0.52
CA VAL A 163 -4.26 -6.45 0.44
C VAL A 163 -3.90 -5.31 -0.50
N THR A 164 -3.18 -4.34 0.02
CA THR A 164 -2.74 -3.14 -0.70
C THR A 164 -1.23 -3.10 -0.77
N GLY A 165 -0.67 -2.53 -1.82
CA GLY A 165 0.78 -2.35 -1.87
C GLY A 165 1.34 -2.10 -3.25
N ASP A 166 2.64 -1.78 -3.23
CA ASP A 166 3.53 -1.89 -4.36
C ASP A 166 4.14 -3.30 -4.36
N PHE A 167 3.71 -4.13 -5.31
CA PHE A 167 4.15 -5.52 -5.40
C PHE A 167 5.45 -5.68 -6.19
N ASN A 168 5.97 -4.62 -6.79
CA ASN A 168 7.16 -4.67 -7.64
C ASN A 168 7.14 -5.83 -8.65
N ASN A 169 5.93 -6.21 -9.06
CA ASN A 169 5.68 -7.30 -9.98
C ASN A 169 4.52 -6.91 -10.90
N PRO A 170 4.63 -7.15 -12.21
CA PRO A 170 3.56 -6.77 -13.14
C PRO A 170 2.31 -7.64 -13.00
N ALA A 171 1.15 -7.06 -13.25
CA ALA A 171 -0.11 -7.76 -13.42
C ALA A 171 -0.49 -7.83 -14.92
N PRO A 172 -0.65 -9.03 -15.54
CA PRO A 172 -0.40 -10.36 -14.99
C PRO A 172 1.08 -10.72 -14.83
N GLY A 173 1.37 -11.74 -14.03
CA GLY A 173 2.70 -12.27 -13.78
C GLY A 173 2.69 -13.25 -12.59
N PRO A 174 3.79 -13.98 -12.29
CA PRO A 174 3.76 -15.13 -11.37
C PRO A 174 3.21 -14.83 -9.98
N VAL A 175 3.55 -13.66 -9.41
CA VAL A 175 3.04 -13.23 -8.09
C VAL A 175 1.55 -12.89 -8.16
N TYR A 176 1.16 -12.16 -9.21
CA TYR A 176 -0.23 -11.81 -9.44
C TYR A 176 -1.09 -13.06 -9.67
N ASP A 177 -0.62 -13.98 -10.51
CA ASP A 177 -1.34 -15.22 -10.83
C ASP A 177 -1.50 -16.12 -9.60
N TYR A 178 -0.50 -16.15 -8.70
CA TYR A 178 -0.63 -16.85 -7.42
C TYR A 178 -1.66 -16.16 -6.51
N LEU A 179 -1.53 -14.86 -6.29
CA LEU A 179 -2.41 -14.14 -5.36
C LEU A 179 -3.87 -14.14 -5.84
N THR A 180 -4.12 -14.08 -7.15
CA THR A 180 -5.48 -14.08 -7.70
C THR A 180 -6.19 -15.44 -7.68
N GLN A 181 -5.50 -16.51 -7.31
CA GLN A 181 -6.14 -17.79 -6.93
C GLN A 181 -6.83 -17.68 -5.56
N HIS A 182 -6.45 -16.75 -4.70
CA HIS A 182 -6.89 -16.61 -3.32
C HIS A 182 -7.62 -15.30 -3.01
N PHE A 183 -7.34 -14.27 -3.81
CA PHE A 183 -7.95 -12.94 -3.72
C PHE A 183 -8.50 -12.55 -5.09
N LYS A 184 -9.44 -11.64 -5.12
CA LYS A 184 -9.91 -11.01 -6.35
C LYS A 184 -9.18 -9.69 -6.55
N ASP A 185 -8.86 -9.35 -7.78
CA ASP A 185 -8.39 -8.00 -8.12
C ASP A 185 -9.58 -7.03 -8.11
N SER A 186 -9.39 -5.87 -7.50
CA SER A 186 -10.40 -4.80 -7.56
C SER A 186 -10.41 -4.06 -8.90
N TRP A 187 -9.31 -4.12 -9.64
CA TRP A 187 -9.21 -3.53 -10.98
C TRP A 187 -9.96 -4.38 -12.01
N LYS A 188 -10.68 -3.73 -12.93
CA LYS A 188 -11.40 -4.39 -14.02
C LYS A 188 -10.94 -3.86 -15.37
N GLY A 189 -10.75 -4.78 -16.32
CA GLY A 189 -10.31 -4.44 -17.67
C GLY A 189 -8.81 -4.11 -17.76
N ASP A 190 -8.43 -3.49 -18.86
CA ASP A 190 -7.05 -3.07 -19.10
C ASP A 190 -6.62 -2.00 -18.10
N SER A 191 -5.40 -2.11 -17.62
CA SER A 191 -4.86 -1.14 -16.69
C SER A 191 -3.55 -0.56 -17.21
N PRO A 192 -3.37 0.77 -17.15
CA PRO A 192 -2.07 1.37 -17.41
C PRO A 192 -1.07 0.95 -16.33
N GLY A 193 0.20 1.10 -16.60
CA GLY A 193 1.23 0.99 -15.57
C GLY A 193 1.00 2.01 -14.46
N THR A 194 1.45 1.69 -13.26
CA THR A 194 1.34 2.61 -12.12
C THR A 194 2.65 3.31 -11.80
N PHE A 195 3.78 2.78 -12.23
CA PHE A 195 5.07 3.46 -12.13
C PHE A 195 5.31 4.35 -13.36
N HIS A 196 5.69 5.60 -13.15
CA HIS A 196 5.93 6.58 -14.22
C HIS A 196 7.19 7.45 -14.02
N GLY A 197 7.96 7.27 -12.94
CA GLY A 197 9.22 7.98 -12.71
C GLY A 197 9.09 9.51 -12.78
N PHE A 198 8.01 10.08 -12.25
CA PHE A 198 7.66 11.51 -12.30
C PHE A 198 7.35 12.07 -13.70
N THR A 199 7.36 11.28 -14.76
CA THR A 199 7.09 11.76 -16.13
C THR A 199 5.62 11.93 -16.45
N GLY A 200 4.74 11.27 -15.69
CA GLY A 200 3.32 11.15 -16.00
C GLY A 200 2.98 10.14 -17.09
N VAL A 201 4.00 9.54 -17.71
CA VAL A 201 3.83 8.48 -18.71
C VAL A 201 4.12 7.14 -18.03
N PRO A 202 3.10 6.28 -17.86
CA PRO A 202 3.30 5.01 -17.18
C PRO A 202 4.26 4.13 -17.96
N THR A 203 5.17 3.47 -17.24
CA THR A 203 6.11 2.49 -17.80
C THR A 203 5.70 1.10 -17.37
N GLY A 204 5.72 0.16 -18.31
CA GLY A 204 5.39 -1.23 -18.02
C GLY A 204 3.93 -1.45 -17.64
N ARG A 205 3.71 -2.46 -16.80
CA ARG A 205 2.39 -2.88 -16.32
C ARG A 205 2.14 -2.36 -14.91
N ARG A 206 0.88 -2.48 -14.46
CA ARG A 206 0.47 -2.11 -13.11
C ARG A 206 1.18 -2.98 -12.06
N ILE A 207 1.83 -2.34 -11.09
CA ILE A 207 2.53 -2.97 -9.97
C ILE A 207 1.95 -2.60 -8.60
N ASP A 208 1.11 -1.57 -8.53
CA ASP A 208 0.37 -1.20 -7.34
C ASP A 208 -1.05 -1.78 -7.41
N TRP A 209 -1.42 -2.59 -6.41
CA TRP A 209 -2.69 -3.33 -6.44
C TRP A 209 -3.49 -3.14 -5.17
N ILE A 210 -4.83 -3.27 -5.32
CA ILE A 210 -5.76 -3.51 -4.23
C ILE A 210 -6.44 -4.85 -4.53
N LEU A 211 -6.03 -5.88 -3.82
CA LEU A 211 -6.66 -7.20 -3.87
C LEU A 211 -7.65 -7.34 -2.72
N TYR A 212 -8.68 -8.16 -2.91
CA TYR A 212 -9.68 -8.38 -1.87
C TYR A 212 -10.22 -9.80 -1.84
N ARG A 213 -10.77 -10.19 -0.68
CA ARG A 213 -11.47 -11.46 -0.47
C ARG A 213 -12.71 -11.22 0.38
N GLY A 214 -13.73 -12.08 0.21
CA GLY A 214 -14.97 -12.08 0.98
C GLY A 214 -16.13 -11.34 0.30
N GLN A 215 -17.19 -11.10 1.06
CA GLN A 215 -18.42 -10.46 0.59
C GLN A 215 -18.23 -8.94 0.48
N VAL A 216 -17.63 -8.54 -0.63
CA VAL A 216 -17.31 -7.15 -0.96
C VAL A 216 -17.67 -6.92 -2.43
N ALA A 217 -18.44 -5.87 -2.70
CA ALA A 217 -18.70 -5.40 -4.06
C ALA A 217 -17.72 -4.26 -4.39
N VAL A 218 -17.04 -4.39 -5.54
CA VAL A 218 -16.20 -3.32 -6.08
C VAL A 218 -17.08 -2.40 -6.92
N GLU A 219 -17.16 -1.13 -6.53
CA GLU A 219 -17.88 -0.09 -7.25
C GLU A 219 -17.00 0.56 -8.32
N SER A 220 -15.74 0.86 -7.96
CA SER A 220 -14.72 1.36 -8.89
C SER A 220 -13.32 1.02 -8.39
N CYS A 221 -12.35 0.94 -9.28
CA CYS A 221 -10.92 0.94 -8.97
C CYS A 221 -10.16 1.58 -10.11
N GLN A 222 -9.33 2.58 -9.81
CA GLN A 222 -8.62 3.35 -10.84
C GLN A 222 -7.33 3.98 -10.28
N ALA A 223 -6.37 4.27 -11.15
CA ALA A 223 -5.23 5.10 -10.82
C ALA A 223 -5.62 6.59 -10.83
N ILE A 224 -5.01 7.37 -9.94
CA ILE A 224 -5.10 8.82 -9.93
C ILE A 224 -3.91 9.35 -10.74
N THR A 225 -4.16 9.73 -11.98
CA THR A 225 -3.11 10.09 -12.95
C THR A 225 -2.88 11.60 -13.09
N GLU A 226 -3.76 12.41 -12.53
CA GLU A 226 -3.69 13.85 -12.66
C GLU A 226 -2.66 14.48 -11.73
N PRO A 227 -1.77 15.35 -12.23
CA PRO A 227 -0.83 16.09 -11.40
C PRO A 227 -1.56 17.13 -10.54
N ILE A 228 -1.02 17.43 -9.39
CA ILE A 228 -1.49 18.49 -8.50
C ILE A 228 -0.66 19.77 -8.76
N ASN A 229 -1.31 20.80 -9.28
CA ASN A 229 -0.65 22.07 -9.64
C ASN A 229 0.57 21.86 -10.59
N GLY A 230 0.42 20.96 -11.57
CA GLY A 230 1.47 20.63 -12.54
C GLY A 230 2.59 19.73 -12.00
N ARG A 231 2.47 19.20 -10.78
CA ARG A 231 3.48 18.31 -10.16
C ARG A 231 2.86 16.98 -9.78
N TYR A 232 3.54 15.89 -10.12
CA TYR A 232 3.18 14.56 -9.65
C TYR A 232 3.56 14.38 -8.18
N PRO A 233 2.65 13.84 -7.35
CA PRO A 233 2.92 13.66 -5.92
C PRO A 233 3.97 12.58 -5.64
N SER A 234 4.15 11.62 -6.55
CA SER A 234 5.11 10.52 -6.46
C SER A 234 5.54 10.10 -7.86
N ASP A 235 6.50 9.20 -7.96
CA ASP A 235 6.88 8.46 -9.16
C ASP A 235 5.93 7.29 -9.47
N HIS A 236 4.98 7.01 -8.58
CA HIS A 236 3.86 6.10 -8.76
C HIS A 236 2.54 6.85 -8.81
N PHE A 237 1.60 6.36 -9.63
CA PHE A 237 0.20 6.74 -9.56
C PHE A 237 -0.48 6.02 -8.40
N PRO A 238 -1.15 6.75 -7.47
CA PRO A 238 -1.96 6.12 -6.44
C PRO A 238 -3.11 5.34 -7.05
N VAL A 239 -3.47 4.19 -6.47
CA VAL A 239 -4.64 3.42 -6.88
C VAL A 239 -5.75 3.55 -5.84
N LEU A 240 -6.92 4.03 -6.26
CA LEU A 240 -8.10 4.24 -5.42
C LEU A 240 -9.19 3.24 -5.77
N GLY A 241 -9.59 2.43 -4.78
CA GLY A 241 -10.74 1.54 -4.87
C GLY A 241 -11.93 2.03 -4.07
N SER A 242 -13.15 1.89 -4.60
CA SER A 242 -14.41 2.10 -3.89
C SER A 242 -15.14 0.77 -3.72
N PHE A 243 -15.58 0.52 -2.48
CA PHE A 243 -16.11 -0.78 -2.07
C PHE A 243 -17.39 -0.62 -1.26
N ARG A 244 -18.31 -1.57 -1.41
CA ARG A 244 -19.48 -1.74 -0.57
C ARG A 244 -19.45 -3.11 0.07
N PHE A 245 -19.64 -3.17 1.37
CA PHE A 245 -19.85 -4.42 2.08
C PHE A 245 -21.24 -4.97 1.75
N ALA A 246 -21.29 -6.22 1.33
CA ALA A 246 -22.52 -6.95 1.09
C ALA A 246 -23.11 -7.47 2.40
#